data_c2584668427db36fe19bbbae36b6f52b
#
_entry.id   c2584668427db36fe19bbbae36b6f52b
#
_cell.length_a   1.000
_cell.length_b   1.000
_cell.length_c   1.000
_cell.angle_alpha   90.00
_cell.angle_beta   90.00
_cell.angle_gamma   90.00
#
_symmetry.space_group_name_H-M   'P 1'
#
loop_
_entity.id
_entity.type
_entity.pdbx_description
1 polymer ?
#
loop_
_entity_poly.entity_id
_entity_poly.type
_entity_poly.pdbx_seq_one_letter_code
_entity_poly.pdbx_strand_id
1 'polypeptide(L)'
;MLEKIIKGIKYLLDEENLTAEVIQKKGYEGDFIIPEIVVFKKVAYRVTSIGGWAFEDCSSLTSIVIPDSVTSIGNSAFDGCSSLKQDPTPEIEMSNFKYRLLMHNHLAMVLGYSGRSATINIPSEINHEGVIYPVTSIGEGAFKFCSSLTSIVIPDGVTSIGEKAFYD
;
A
#
# COMPACT_ATOMS: atom_id res chain seq x y z
N MET A 1 -8.54 25.84 5.12
CA MET A 1 -8.35 24.83 4.04
C MET A 1 -8.66 25.43 2.69
N LEU A 2 -7.86 25.17 1.67
CA LEU A 2 -7.91 25.82 0.36
C LEU A 2 -7.88 24.78 -0.77
N GLU A 3 -8.91 24.73 -1.62
CA GLU A 3 -8.92 23.84 -2.79
C GLU A 3 -8.05 24.41 -3.91
N LYS A 4 -7.16 23.59 -4.46
CA LYS A 4 -6.30 23.95 -5.59
C LYS A 4 -6.07 22.77 -6.53
N ILE A 5 -5.93 23.08 -7.82
CA ILE A 5 -5.43 22.14 -8.83
C ILE A 5 -3.97 22.48 -9.06
N ILE A 6 -3.07 21.53 -8.79
CA ILE A 6 -1.63 21.65 -8.98
C ILE A 6 -1.18 20.48 -9.84
N LYS A 7 -0.57 20.78 -10.99
CA LYS A 7 -0.12 19.78 -11.98
C LYS A 7 -1.21 18.73 -12.33
N GLY A 8 -2.46 19.19 -12.44
CA GLY A 8 -3.59 18.33 -12.83
C GLY A 8 -4.29 17.61 -11.67
N ILE A 9 -3.74 17.59 -10.48
CA ILE A 9 -4.31 16.98 -9.28
C ILE A 9 -5.03 18.04 -8.45
N LYS A 10 -6.22 17.70 -7.98
CA LYS A 10 -6.99 18.58 -7.10
C LYS A 10 -6.68 18.24 -5.65
N TYR A 11 -6.31 19.26 -4.89
CA TYR A 11 -5.94 19.15 -3.47
C TYR A 11 -6.79 20.06 -2.61
N LEU A 12 -7.02 19.62 -1.39
CA LEU A 12 -7.43 20.43 -0.26
C LEU A 12 -6.16 20.71 0.59
N LEU A 13 -5.72 21.96 0.63
CA LEU A 13 -4.51 22.37 1.34
C LEU A 13 -4.88 22.83 2.76
N ASP A 14 -4.18 22.30 3.75
CA ASP A 14 -4.23 22.78 5.13
C ASP A 14 -3.02 23.70 5.37
N GLU A 15 -3.29 24.99 5.47
CA GLU A 15 -2.26 26.02 5.64
C GLU A 15 -1.70 26.08 7.06
N GLU A 16 -2.39 25.50 8.05
CA GLU A 16 -1.94 25.45 9.45
C GLU A 16 -0.94 24.30 9.66
N ASN A 17 -1.29 23.10 9.13
CA ASN A 17 -0.50 21.90 9.30
C ASN A 17 0.48 21.64 8.13
N LEU A 18 0.42 22.47 7.08
CA LEU A 18 1.19 22.30 5.83
C LEU A 18 1.01 20.91 5.21
N THR A 19 -0.22 20.41 5.23
CA THR A 19 -0.60 19.13 4.62
C THR A 19 -1.55 19.33 3.45
N ALA A 20 -1.63 18.30 2.61
CA ALA A 20 -2.52 18.28 1.46
C ALA A 20 -3.28 16.94 1.40
N GLU A 21 -4.56 17.00 1.10
CA GLU A 21 -5.40 15.87 0.78
C GLU A 21 -5.72 15.88 -0.71
N VAL A 22 -5.57 14.73 -1.39
CA VAL A 22 -6.08 14.58 -2.76
C VAL A 22 -7.59 14.45 -2.68
N ILE A 23 -8.31 15.33 -3.39
CA ILE A 23 -9.77 15.36 -3.37
C ILE A 23 -10.36 15.12 -4.75
N GLN A 24 -11.66 14.84 -4.80
CA GLN A 24 -12.37 14.45 -6.01
C GLN A 24 -12.16 15.42 -7.18
N LYS A 25 -11.74 14.84 -8.31
CA LYS A 25 -11.72 15.48 -9.61
C LYS A 25 -12.00 14.43 -10.69
N LYS A 26 -12.92 14.69 -11.58
CA LYS A 26 -13.20 13.81 -12.72
C LYS A 26 -12.10 13.87 -13.79
N GLY A 27 -11.90 12.75 -14.48
CA GLY A 27 -11.03 12.69 -15.66
C GLY A 27 -9.55 12.49 -15.34
N TYR A 28 -9.22 11.81 -14.25
CA TYR A 28 -7.89 11.22 -14.10
C TYR A 28 -7.77 10.01 -15.05
N GLU A 29 -6.68 9.94 -15.80
CA GLU A 29 -6.48 8.93 -16.84
C GLU A 29 -5.01 8.50 -16.92
N GLY A 30 -4.77 7.30 -17.46
CA GLY A 30 -3.43 6.77 -17.67
C GLY A 30 -2.71 6.42 -16.37
N ASP A 31 -1.39 6.53 -16.41
CA ASP A 31 -0.53 6.27 -15.27
C ASP A 31 -0.38 7.55 -14.43
N PHE A 32 -0.66 7.45 -13.16
CA PHE A 32 -0.80 8.60 -12.28
C PHE A 32 0.15 8.51 -11.08
N ILE A 33 0.85 9.59 -10.78
CA ILE A 33 1.77 9.66 -9.64
C ILE A 33 1.32 10.78 -8.71
N ILE A 34 0.98 10.42 -7.48
CA ILE A 34 0.75 11.38 -6.40
C ILE A 34 2.13 11.77 -5.83
N PRO A 35 2.53 13.04 -5.88
CA PRO A 35 3.80 13.46 -5.30
C PRO A 35 3.73 13.49 -3.77
N GLU A 36 4.84 13.20 -3.09
CA GLU A 36 4.94 13.32 -1.63
C GLU A 36 4.71 14.77 -1.14
N ILE A 37 5.17 15.74 -1.93
CA ILE A 37 5.09 17.17 -1.62
C ILE A 37 4.53 17.93 -2.81
N VAL A 38 3.60 18.84 -2.54
CA VAL A 38 3.11 19.81 -3.51
C VAL A 38 3.47 21.22 -3.07
N VAL A 39 3.79 22.09 -4.02
CA VAL A 39 4.17 23.46 -3.74
C VAL A 39 3.10 24.42 -4.29
N PHE A 40 2.57 25.27 -3.44
CA PHE A 40 1.66 26.35 -3.82
C PHE A 40 2.13 27.67 -3.23
N LYS A 41 2.27 28.72 -4.06
CA LYS A 41 2.77 30.06 -3.66
C LYS A 41 4.06 30.03 -2.84
N LYS A 42 5.02 29.16 -3.23
CA LYS A 42 6.32 28.95 -2.54
C LYS A 42 6.21 28.24 -1.18
N VAL A 43 5.03 27.77 -0.77
CA VAL A 43 4.82 26.97 0.43
C VAL A 43 4.73 25.50 0.02
N ALA A 44 5.47 24.64 0.72
CA ALA A 44 5.43 23.19 0.52
C ALA A 44 4.37 22.55 1.44
N TYR A 45 3.55 21.67 0.88
CA TYR A 45 2.53 20.89 1.59
C TYR A 45 2.82 19.42 1.42
N ARG A 46 2.88 18.67 2.52
CA ARG A 46 3.05 17.22 2.47
C ARG A 46 1.71 16.57 2.14
N VAL A 47 1.68 15.67 1.15
CA VAL A 47 0.46 14.93 0.82
C VAL A 47 0.32 13.78 1.82
N THR A 48 -0.72 13.83 2.66
CA THR A 48 -0.92 12.91 3.78
C THR A 48 -2.17 12.06 3.67
N SER A 49 -3.09 12.42 2.76
CA SER A 49 -4.34 11.67 2.60
C SER A 49 -4.89 11.73 1.18
N ILE A 50 -5.68 10.71 0.87
CA ILE A 50 -6.57 10.65 -0.29
C ILE A 50 -7.99 10.67 0.27
N GLY A 51 -8.78 11.66 -0.12
CA GLY A 51 -10.15 11.84 0.35
C GLY A 51 -11.11 10.79 -0.20
N GLY A 52 -12.30 10.72 0.39
CA GLY A 52 -13.37 9.88 -0.13
C GLY A 52 -13.75 10.28 -1.56
N TRP A 53 -14.01 9.29 -2.41
CA TRP A 53 -14.35 9.46 -3.84
C TRP A 53 -13.34 10.27 -4.66
N ALA A 54 -12.10 10.40 -4.20
CA ALA A 54 -11.08 11.24 -4.86
C ALA A 54 -10.87 10.89 -6.33
N PHE A 55 -10.94 9.62 -6.68
CA PHE A 55 -10.79 9.07 -8.03
C PHE A 55 -12.05 8.35 -8.53
N GLU A 56 -13.23 8.65 -7.92
CA GLU A 56 -14.50 8.03 -8.33
C GLU A 56 -14.73 8.15 -9.83
N ASP A 57 -15.19 7.04 -10.45
CA ASP A 57 -15.48 6.93 -11.88
C ASP A 57 -14.30 7.27 -12.82
N CYS A 58 -13.06 7.24 -12.33
CA CYS A 58 -11.88 7.39 -13.17
C CYS A 58 -11.60 6.10 -13.97
N SER A 59 -12.54 5.72 -14.85
CA SER A 59 -12.50 4.46 -15.60
C SER A 59 -11.31 4.32 -16.55
N SER A 60 -10.65 5.44 -16.90
CA SER A 60 -9.44 5.46 -17.75
C SER A 60 -8.13 5.52 -16.96
N LEU A 61 -8.19 5.54 -15.63
CA LEU A 61 -7.00 5.47 -14.77
C LEU A 61 -6.44 4.05 -14.81
N THR A 62 -5.20 3.89 -15.30
CA THR A 62 -4.58 2.58 -15.52
C THR A 62 -3.63 2.15 -14.40
N SER A 63 -2.94 3.08 -13.79
CA SER A 63 -2.13 2.86 -12.59
C SER A 63 -2.08 4.10 -11.70
N ILE A 64 -1.77 3.92 -10.42
CA ILE A 64 -1.58 5.02 -9.49
C ILE A 64 -0.43 4.68 -8.52
N VAL A 65 0.53 5.61 -8.40
CA VAL A 65 1.58 5.54 -7.39
C VAL A 65 1.19 6.44 -6.23
N ILE A 66 1.08 5.86 -5.05
CA ILE A 66 0.73 6.56 -3.80
C ILE A 66 2.01 6.67 -2.96
N PRO A 67 2.44 7.86 -2.54
CA PRO A 67 3.65 8.02 -1.75
C PRO A 67 3.44 7.54 -0.28
N ASP A 68 4.54 7.16 0.39
CA ASP A 68 4.52 6.69 1.78
C ASP A 68 4.01 7.74 2.78
N SER A 69 4.01 9.01 2.38
CA SER A 69 3.44 10.09 3.19
C SER A 69 1.93 10.03 3.33
N VAL A 70 1.24 9.28 2.45
CA VAL A 70 -0.21 9.06 2.53
C VAL A 70 -0.50 8.00 3.57
N THR A 71 -1.05 8.42 4.70
CA THR A 71 -1.38 7.56 5.85
C THR A 71 -2.86 7.19 5.93
N SER A 72 -3.71 7.83 5.12
CA SER A 72 -5.14 7.52 5.08
C SER A 72 -5.73 7.64 3.68
N ILE A 73 -6.64 6.72 3.37
CA ILE A 73 -7.43 6.70 2.13
C ILE A 73 -8.89 6.65 2.53
N GLY A 74 -9.66 7.60 2.03
CA GLY A 74 -11.07 7.73 2.32
C GLY A 74 -11.93 6.66 1.64
N ASN A 75 -13.14 6.48 2.12
CA ASN A 75 -14.09 5.50 1.59
C ASN A 75 -14.37 5.75 0.11
N SER A 76 -14.45 4.66 -0.66
CA SER A 76 -14.75 4.69 -2.10
C SER A 76 -13.81 5.59 -2.92
N ALA A 77 -12.58 5.83 -2.45
CA ALA A 77 -11.63 6.70 -3.14
C ALA A 77 -11.37 6.29 -4.60
N PHE A 78 -11.47 5.01 -4.93
CA PHE A 78 -11.23 4.42 -6.25
C PHE A 78 -12.45 3.70 -6.83
N ASP A 79 -13.65 4.00 -6.35
CA ASP A 79 -14.87 3.38 -6.85
C ASP A 79 -15.08 3.73 -8.34
N GLY A 80 -15.47 2.76 -9.16
CA GLY A 80 -15.61 2.94 -10.61
C GLY A 80 -14.30 3.06 -11.42
N CYS A 81 -13.12 2.90 -10.82
CA CYS A 81 -11.82 2.86 -11.52
C CYS A 81 -11.61 1.53 -12.26
N SER A 82 -12.43 1.23 -13.27
CA SER A 82 -12.48 -0.09 -13.91
C SER A 82 -11.22 -0.48 -14.70
N SER A 83 -10.42 0.49 -15.13
CA SER A 83 -9.13 0.24 -15.81
C SER A 83 -7.94 0.26 -14.88
N LEU A 84 -8.14 0.63 -13.61
CA LEU A 84 -7.05 0.62 -12.65
C LEU A 84 -6.57 -0.82 -12.48
N LYS A 85 -5.45 -1.11 -13.12
CA LYS A 85 -4.76 -2.35 -12.86
C LYS A 85 -4.43 -2.30 -11.38
N GLN A 86 -4.95 -3.25 -10.62
CA GLN A 86 -4.28 -3.57 -9.37
C GLN A 86 -2.82 -3.73 -9.79
N ASP A 87 -1.93 -2.93 -9.22
CA ASP A 87 -0.51 -3.11 -9.42
C ASP A 87 -0.26 -4.61 -9.43
N PRO A 88 0.44 -5.17 -10.43
CA PRO A 88 0.81 -6.56 -10.34
C PRO A 88 1.49 -6.68 -8.98
N THR A 89 0.73 -7.18 -8.02
CA THR A 89 1.28 -7.53 -6.73
C THR A 89 1.85 -8.92 -6.93
N PRO A 90 3.11 -9.02 -7.45
CA PRO A 90 3.66 -10.32 -7.77
C PRO A 90 3.67 -11.15 -6.49
N GLU A 91 3.10 -12.32 -6.58
CA GLU A 91 3.24 -13.32 -5.56
C GLU A 91 4.51 -14.10 -5.87
N ILE A 92 5.44 -14.10 -4.94
CA ILE A 92 6.70 -14.81 -5.07
C ILE A 92 6.85 -15.85 -3.95
N GLU A 93 7.57 -16.92 -4.23
CA GLU A 93 7.96 -17.91 -3.23
C GLU A 93 9.46 -17.81 -2.93
N MET A 94 9.81 -17.69 -1.67
CA MET A 94 11.19 -17.64 -1.21
C MET A 94 11.31 -18.32 0.16
N SER A 95 12.24 -19.26 0.29
CA SER A 95 12.52 -19.97 1.57
C SER A 95 11.26 -20.57 2.23
N ASN A 96 10.37 -21.18 1.43
CA ASN A 96 9.08 -21.75 1.83
C ASN A 96 8.02 -20.72 2.26
N PHE A 97 8.27 -19.44 2.16
CA PHE A 97 7.26 -18.42 2.33
C PHE A 97 6.73 -17.97 0.97
N LYS A 98 5.43 -17.72 0.93
CA LYS A 98 4.79 -17.01 -0.17
C LYS A 98 4.57 -15.57 0.24
N TYR A 99 5.01 -14.65 -0.58
CA TYR A 99 4.90 -13.21 -0.35
C TYR A 99 4.07 -12.55 -1.45
N ARG A 100 3.36 -11.50 -1.10
CA ARG A 100 2.83 -10.52 -2.04
C ARG A 100 3.68 -9.25 -1.94
N LEU A 101 4.22 -8.81 -3.07
CA LEU A 101 5.01 -7.58 -3.13
C LEU A 101 4.11 -6.40 -3.45
N LEU A 102 4.10 -5.41 -2.60
CA LEU A 102 3.40 -4.14 -2.81
C LEU A 102 4.37 -3.19 -3.51
N MET A 103 4.36 -3.21 -4.85
CA MET A 103 5.37 -2.54 -5.68
C MET A 103 5.41 -1.04 -5.50
N HIS A 104 4.25 -0.40 -5.20
CA HIS A 104 4.12 1.04 -5.09
C HIS A 104 4.84 1.64 -3.87
N ASN A 105 5.04 0.88 -2.81
CA ASN A 105 5.71 1.32 -1.59
C ASN A 105 6.85 0.38 -1.15
N HIS A 106 7.22 -0.56 -2.02
CA HIS A 106 8.28 -1.54 -1.76
C HIS A 106 8.11 -2.30 -0.44
N LEU A 107 6.89 -2.72 -0.11
CA LEU A 107 6.59 -3.52 1.07
C LEU A 107 6.27 -4.96 0.68
N ALA A 108 6.41 -5.88 1.63
CA ALA A 108 6.03 -7.28 1.46
C ALA A 108 5.01 -7.71 2.50
N MET A 109 4.05 -8.54 2.05
CA MET A 109 3.09 -9.23 2.90
C MET A 109 3.35 -10.73 2.82
N VAL A 110 3.41 -11.41 3.96
CA VAL A 110 3.45 -12.88 4.01
C VAL A 110 2.04 -13.42 3.73
N LEU A 111 1.91 -14.21 2.67
CA LEU A 111 0.63 -14.85 2.29
C LEU A 111 0.53 -16.30 2.74
N GLY A 112 1.66 -16.96 2.97
CA GLY A 112 1.65 -18.36 3.32
C GLY A 112 3.02 -18.92 3.67
N TYR A 113 3.00 -20.12 4.26
CA TYR A 113 4.18 -20.91 4.54
C TYR A 113 3.93 -22.36 4.14
N SER A 114 4.81 -22.91 3.28
CA SER A 114 4.73 -24.27 2.75
C SER A 114 5.69 -25.26 3.42
N GLY A 115 6.53 -24.77 4.35
CA GLY A 115 7.49 -25.59 5.06
C GLY A 115 6.86 -26.46 6.17
N ARG A 116 7.66 -27.34 6.76
CA ARG A 116 7.26 -28.24 7.84
C ARG A 116 8.09 -28.04 9.11
N SER A 117 8.79 -26.93 9.24
CA SER A 117 9.60 -26.62 10.42
C SER A 117 8.70 -26.33 11.62
N ALA A 118 9.09 -26.85 12.78
CA ALA A 118 8.41 -26.54 14.04
C ALA A 118 8.71 -25.11 14.52
N THR A 119 9.81 -24.53 14.08
CA THR A 119 10.19 -23.16 14.41
C THR A 119 10.55 -22.41 13.14
N ILE A 120 10.00 -21.22 12.95
CA ILE A 120 10.27 -20.36 11.81
C ILE A 120 10.55 -18.92 12.26
N ASN A 121 11.39 -18.25 11.51
CA ASN A 121 11.63 -16.83 11.63
C ASN A 121 11.16 -16.17 10.33
N ILE A 122 10.21 -15.26 10.43
CA ILE A 122 9.82 -14.41 9.29
C ILE A 122 10.97 -13.41 9.10
N PRO A 123 11.55 -13.29 7.90
CA PRO A 123 12.57 -12.28 7.64
C PRO A 123 11.99 -10.87 7.77
N SER A 124 12.79 -9.93 8.25
CA SER A 124 12.38 -8.51 8.35
C SER A 124 12.24 -7.83 6.98
N GLU A 125 12.93 -8.38 5.98
CA GLU A 125 12.92 -7.88 4.60
C GLU A 125 13.24 -9.01 3.62
N ILE A 126 12.86 -8.84 2.37
CA ILE A 126 13.23 -9.72 1.27
C ILE A 126 13.83 -8.90 0.12
N ASN A 127 14.77 -9.52 -0.61
CA ASN A 127 15.32 -8.93 -1.82
C ASN A 127 14.73 -9.64 -3.03
N HIS A 128 14.08 -8.90 -3.90
CA HIS A 128 13.57 -9.42 -5.16
C HIS A 128 14.05 -8.52 -6.31
N GLU A 129 14.79 -9.11 -7.23
CA GLU A 129 15.37 -8.41 -8.40
C GLU A 129 16.21 -7.16 -8.04
N GLY A 130 16.90 -7.20 -6.89
CA GLY A 130 17.74 -6.10 -6.41
C GLY A 130 16.99 -5.01 -5.64
N VAL A 131 15.68 -5.13 -5.48
CA VAL A 131 14.85 -4.24 -4.67
C VAL A 131 14.59 -4.89 -3.31
N ILE A 132 14.76 -4.10 -2.24
CA ILE A 132 14.47 -4.52 -0.87
C ILE A 132 13.01 -4.21 -0.54
N TYR A 133 12.31 -5.20 0.00
CA TYR A 133 10.92 -5.11 0.44
C TYR A 133 10.85 -5.46 1.93
N PRO A 134 10.74 -4.48 2.85
CA PRO A 134 10.43 -4.73 4.25
C PRO A 134 9.14 -5.54 4.42
N VAL A 135 9.16 -6.54 5.28
CA VAL A 135 7.98 -7.34 5.61
C VAL A 135 7.20 -6.62 6.69
N THR A 136 6.01 -6.11 6.33
CA THR A 136 5.21 -5.25 7.22
C THR A 136 3.86 -5.83 7.59
N SER A 137 3.47 -6.95 6.95
CA SER A 137 2.17 -7.56 7.23
C SER A 137 2.18 -9.07 7.03
N ILE A 138 1.28 -9.73 7.76
CA ILE A 138 0.94 -11.15 7.62
C ILE A 138 -0.51 -11.20 7.12
N GLY A 139 -0.74 -11.88 6.01
CA GLY A 139 -2.04 -11.98 5.38
C GLY A 139 -3.03 -12.90 6.13
N GLU A 140 -4.28 -12.86 5.71
CA GLU A 140 -5.32 -13.75 6.20
C GLU A 140 -4.92 -15.21 5.96
N GLY A 141 -5.05 -16.06 7.00
CA GLY A 141 -4.78 -17.48 6.92
C GLY A 141 -3.35 -17.87 6.55
N ALA A 142 -2.37 -16.96 6.63
CA ALA A 142 -0.99 -17.17 6.13
C ALA A 142 -0.32 -18.45 6.70
N PHE A 143 -0.62 -18.80 7.93
CA PHE A 143 -0.10 -20.01 8.60
C PHE A 143 -1.21 -21.01 8.91
N LYS A 144 -2.34 -20.93 8.18
CA LYS A 144 -3.44 -21.87 8.32
C LYS A 144 -2.95 -23.29 8.01
N PHE A 145 -3.35 -24.25 8.85
CA PHE A 145 -2.96 -25.65 8.74
C PHE A 145 -1.46 -25.93 8.91
N CYS A 146 -0.69 -25.00 9.48
CA CYS A 146 0.71 -25.25 9.86
C CYS A 146 0.80 -26.03 11.18
N SER A 147 0.16 -27.20 11.26
CA SER A 147 0.02 -28.01 12.49
C SER A 147 1.36 -28.44 13.12
N SER A 148 2.45 -28.42 12.37
CA SER A 148 3.81 -28.70 12.89
C SER A 148 4.45 -27.48 13.55
N LEU A 149 3.90 -26.29 13.37
CA LEU A 149 4.49 -25.03 13.83
C LEU A 149 4.22 -24.86 15.33
N THR A 150 5.30 -24.80 16.11
CA THR A 150 5.23 -24.61 17.57
C THR A 150 5.77 -23.24 18.00
N SER A 151 6.55 -22.58 17.16
CA SER A 151 7.14 -21.26 17.45
C SER A 151 7.35 -20.45 16.18
N ILE A 152 7.04 -19.17 16.27
CA ILE A 152 7.26 -18.20 15.19
C ILE A 152 7.86 -16.91 15.74
N VAL A 153 8.91 -16.41 15.07
CA VAL A 153 9.45 -15.07 15.33
C VAL A 153 8.91 -14.14 14.26
N ILE A 154 8.20 -13.12 14.70
CA ILE A 154 7.64 -12.06 13.86
C ILE A 154 8.53 -10.84 13.99
N PRO A 155 9.05 -10.25 12.89
CA PRO A 155 9.92 -9.08 12.97
C PRO A 155 9.16 -7.83 13.43
N ASP A 156 9.87 -6.90 14.07
CA ASP A 156 9.31 -5.65 14.62
C ASP A 156 8.64 -4.76 13.57
N GLY A 157 9.02 -4.92 12.30
CA GLY A 157 8.42 -4.20 11.17
C GLY A 157 6.98 -4.62 10.84
N VAL A 158 6.49 -5.75 11.35
CA VAL A 158 5.13 -6.22 11.08
C VAL A 158 4.13 -5.43 11.92
N THR A 159 3.32 -4.64 11.26
CA THR A 159 2.31 -3.77 11.89
C THR A 159 0.89 -4.31 11.79
N SER A 160 0.65 -5.34 10.97
CA SER A 160 -0.67 -5.94 10.83
C SER A 160 -0.62 -7.45 10.64
N ILE A 161 -1.59 -8.15 11.23
CA ILE A 161 -1.79 -9.59 11.09
C ILE A 161 -3.24 -9.81 10.67
N GLY A 162 -3.43 -10.50 9.56
CA GLY A 162 -4.73 -10.79 8.97
C GLY A 162 -5.56 -11.75 9.81
N GLU A 163 -6.86 -11.76 9.54
CA GLU A 163 -7.81 -12.64 10.23
C GLU A 163 -7.40 -14.11 10.04
N LYS A 164 -7.51 -14.91 11.10
CA LYS A 164 -7.20 -16.36 11.08
C LYS A 164 -5.79 -16.68 10.56
N ALA A 165 -4.82 -15.77 10.68
CA ALA A 165 -3.46 -16.00 10.19
C ALA A 165 -2.82 -17.27 10.74
N PHE A 166 -3.16 -17.67 11.98
CA PHE A 166 -2.67 -18.87 12.68
C PHE A 166 -3.78 -19.85 13.04
N TYR A 167 -4.86 -19.85 12.28
CA TYR A 167 -5.99 -20.75 12.54
C TYR A 167 -5.62 -22.20 12.16
N ASP A 168 -5.89 -23.12 13.09
CA ASP A 168 -5.68 -24.57 12.93
C ASP A 168 -6.98 -25.27 12.54
#